data_198875267c01c55c80ecf1409a391059
#
_entry.id   198875267c01c55c80ecf1409a391059
#
_cell.length_a   1.000
_cell.length_b   1.000
_cell.length_c   1.000
_cell.angle_alpha   90.00
_cell.angle_beta   90.00
_cell.angle_gamma   90.00
#
_symmetry.space_group_name_H-M   'P 1'
#
loop_
_entity.id
_entity.type
_entity.pdbx_description
1 polymer ?
#
loop_
_entity_poly.entity_id
_entity_poly.type
_entity_poly.pdbx_seq_one_letter_code
_entity_poly.pdbx_strand_id
1 'polypeptide(L)'
;MNLQEQQQDRRNKQGCYSAVVISSIVLIITVLTLAFGPTVGGIFRATICVLVIVFNVISHTKLKADTKYIHFCCSSMILLYIVTLVTATSANMYAIVFPIAILVMGFSDTKLIFSGSAVAVIGTVVFLISLVARGLTSVTDIISEILFAVTSCVLAALVIKLQNA
;
A
#
# COMPACT_ATOMS: atom_id res chain seq x y z
N MET A 1 24.71 -20.32 -4.72
CA MET A 1 23.85 -19.12 -4.88
C MET A 1 24.75 -17.99 -5.34
N ASN A 2 24.46 -17.40 -6.51
CA ASN A 2 25.27 -16.32 -7.10
C ASN A 2 25.05 -15.02 -6.28
N LEU A 3 25.98 -14.07 -6.34
CA LEU A 3 25.87 -12.79 -5.62
C LEU A 3 24.57 -12.05 -5.93
N GLN A 4 24.14 -12.09 -7.19
CA GLN A 4 22.87 -11.50 -7.64
C GLN A 4 21.64 -12.18 -7.01
N GLU A 5 21.64 -13.50 -6.90
CA GLU A 5 20.57 -14.26 -6.24
C GLU A 5 20.49 -13.92 -4.76
N GLN A 6 21.63 -13.75 -4.09
CA GLN A 6 21.66 -13.35 -2.68
C GLN A 6 21.11 -11.94 -2.46
N GLN A 7 21.44 -11.00 -3.35
CA GLN A 7 20.89 -9.64 -3.30
C GLN A 7 19.38 -9.64 -3.54
N GLN A 8 18.90 -10.44 -4.52
CA GLN A 8 17.48 -10.55 -4.81
C GLN A 8 16.71 -11.19 -3.64
N ASP A 9 17.24 -12.24 -3.04
CA ASP A 9 16.63 -12.89 -1.86
C ASP A 9 16.53 -11.89 -0.68
N ARG A 10 17.55 -11.10 -0.42
CA ARG A 10 17.51 -10.05 0.62
C ARG A 10 16.43 -9.00 0.34
N ARG A 11 16.29 -8.54 -0.91
CA ARG A 11 15.26 -7.58 -1.32
C ARG A 11 13.85 -8.17 -1.15
N ASN A 12 13.66 -9.40 -1.61
CA ASN A 12 12.39 -10.11 -1.50
C ASN A 12 12.01 -10.34 -0.03
N LYS A 13 12.97 -10.71 0.81
CA LYS A 13 12.78 -10.88 2.25
C LYS A 13 12.37 -9.57 2.93
N GLN A 14 13.04 -8.47 2.59
CA GLN A 14 12.72 -7.14 3.12
C GLN A 14 11.31 -6.71 2.68
N GLY A 15 10.96 -6.93 1.40
CA GLY A 15 9.61 -6.66 0.88
C GLY A 15 8.54 -7.47 1.59
N CYS A 16 8.80 -8.76 1.83
CA CYS A 16 7.88 -9.63 2.58
C CYS A 16 7.64 -9.11 4.00
N TYR A 17 8.71 -8.80 4.74
CA TYR A 17 8.55 -8.26 6.10
C TYR A 17 7.78 -6.94 6.11
N SER A 18 8.09 -6.02 5.20
CA SER A 18 7.39 -4.74 5.12
C SER A 18 5.91 -4.92 4.79
N ALA A 19 5.58 -5.80 3.84
CA ALA A 19 4.19 -6.09 3.48
C ALA A 19 3.41 -6.73 4.64
N VAL A 20 4.03 -7.67 5.36
CA VAL A 20 3.42 -8.31 6.54
C VAL A 20 3.21 -7.28 7.66
N VAL A 21 4.19 -6.44 7.95
CA VAL A 21 4.09 -5.40 8.99
C VAL A 21 2.97 -4.40 8.66
N ILE A 22 2.94 -3.86 7.43
CA ILE A 22 1.91 -2.91 7.01
C ILE A 22 0.51 -3.55 7.10
N SER A 23 0.35 -4.77 6.56
CA SER A 23 -0.93 -5.47 6.59
C SER A 23 -1.37 -5.80 8.01
N SER A 24 -0.43 -6.12 8.91
CA SER A 24 -0.72 -6.37 10.33
C SER A 24 -1.18 -5.10 11.06
N ILE A 25 -0.56 -3.96 10.79
CA ILE A 25 -0.98 -2.66 11.35
C ILE A 25 -2.40 -2.33 10.89
N VAL A 26 -2.70 -2.48 9.59
CA VAL A 26 -4.04 -2.26 9.05
C VAL A 26 -5.06 -3.21 9.68
N LEU A 27 -4.69 -4.48 9.86
CA LEU A 27 -5.54 -5.48 10.51
C LEU A 27 -5.84 -5.10 11.96
N ILE A 28 -4.83 -4.72 12.74
CA ILE A 28 -5.00 -4.30 14.14
C ILE A 28 -5.95 -3.10 14.23
N ILE A 29 -5.72 -2.06 13.43
CA ILE A 29 -6.58 -0.87 13.40
C ILE A 29 -8.00 -1.26 13.00
N THR A 30 -8.16 -2.15 12.01
CA THR A 30 -9.48 -2.62 11.57
C THR A 30 -10.19 -3.40 12.66
N VAL A 31 -9.52 -4.30 13.36
CA VAL A 31 -10.09 -5.07 14.48
C VAL A 31 -10.51 -4.15 15.62
N LEU A 32 -9.67 -3.17 15.97
CA LEU A 32 -10.01 -2.17 16.99
C LEU A 32 -11.26 -1.37 16.58
N THR A 33 -11.36 -0.93 15.33
CA THR A 33 -12.56 -0.21 14.87
C THR A 33 -13.81 -1.09 14.88
N LEU A 34 -13.70 -2.37 14.54
CA LEU A 34 -14.80 -3.33 14.60
C LEU A 34 -15.29 -3.59 16.06
N ALA A 35 -14.40 -3.49 17.04
CA ALA A 35 -14.78 -3.63 18.45
C ALA A 35 -15.70 -2.48 18.92
N PHE A 36 -15.58 -1.29 18.33
CA PHE A 36 -16.44 -0.13 18.65
C PHE A 36 -17.70 -0.05 17.77
N GLY A 37 -17.71 -0.68 16.60
CA GLY A 37 -18.85 -0.71 15.72
C GLY A 37 -18.63 -1.68 14.55
N PRO A 38 -19.23 -2.87 14.58
CA PRO A 38 -19.04 -3.85 13.52
C PRO A 38 -19.67 -3.38 12.22
N THR A 39 -18.87 -3.34 11.15
CA THR A 39 -19.30 -3.00 9.80
C THR A 39 -18.93 -4.11 8.82
N VAL A 40 -19.77 -4.34 7.82
CA VAL A 40 -19.50 -5.34 6.78
C VAL A 40 -18.19 -5.00 6.04
N GLY A 41 -17.97 -3.72 5.75
CA GLY A 41 -16.73 -3.25 5.13
C GLY A 41 -15.48 -3.51 5.97
N GLY A 42 -15.58 -3.35 7.31
CA GLY A 42 -14.49 -3.64 8.24
C GLY A 42 -14.17 -5.14 8.29
N ILE A 43 -15.19 -6.01 8.33
CA ILE A 43 -15.00 -7.48 8.29
C ILE A 43 -14.32 -7.88 6.97
N PHE A 44 -14.80 -7.35 5.85
CA PHE A 44 -14.22 -7.62 4.54
C PHE A 44 -12.75 -7.17 4.48
N ARG A 45 -12.42 -5.96 4.98
CA ARG A 45 -11.05 -5.46 5.04
C ARG A 45 -10.15 -6.33 5.92
N ALA A 46 -10.62 -6.76 7.10
CA ALA A 46 -9.87 -7.65 7.97
C ALA A 46 -9.55 -8.99 7.27
N THR A 47 -10.51 -9.57 6.57
CA THR A 47 -10.31 -10.80 5.81
C THR A 47 -9.25 -10.62 4.73
N ILE A 48 -9.29 -9.53 3.97
CA ILE A 48 -8.30 -9.24 2.94
C ILE A 48 -6.91 -9.03 3.55
N CYS A 49 -6.78 -8.34 4.70
CA CYS A 49 -5.50 -8.21 5.40
C CYS A 49 -4.87 -9.57 5.71
N VAL A 50 -5.65 -10.51 6.26
CA VAL A 50 -5.16 -11.87 6.56
C VAL A 50 -4.74 -12.59 5.29
N LEU A 51 -5.55 -12.53 4.22
CA LEU A 51 -5.20 -13.13 2.93
C LEU A 51 -3.92 -12.55 2.34
N VAL A 52 -3.72 -11.24 2.42
CA VAL A 52 -2.50 -10.56 1.93
C VAL A 52 -1.28 -11.01 2.73
N ILE A 53 -1.38 -11.13 4.06
CA ILE A 53 -0.28 -11.64 4.90
C ILE A 53 0.09 -13.06 4.49
N VAL A 54 -0.88 -13.98 4.45
CA VAL A 54 -0.67 -15.38 4.08
C VAL A 54 -0.09 -15.49 2.68
N PHE A 55 -0.65 -14.74 1.72
CA PHE A 55 -0.19 -14.73 0.33
C PHE A 55 1.27 -14.28 0.21
N ASN A 56 1.68 -13.20 0.89
CA ASN A 56 3.06 -12.71 0.84
C ASN A 56 4.05 -13.71 1.46
N VAL A 57 3.68 -14.34 2.59
CA VAL A 57 4.52 -15.36 3.23
C VAL A 57 4.70 -16.57 2.34
N ILE A 58 3.61 -17.12 1.77
CA ILE A 58 3.66 -18.28 0.87
C ILE A 58 4.42 -17.95 -0.41
N SER A 59 4.16 -16.79 -1.02
CA SER A 59 4.85 -16.37 -2.24
C SER A 59 6.35 -16.20 -2.00
N HIS A 60 6.75 -15.60 -0.87
CA HIS A 60 8.16 -15.46 -0.53
C HIS A 60 8.84 -16.83 -0.35
N THR A 61 8.20 -17.80 0.32
CA THR A 61 8.79 -19.13 0.51
C THR A 61 9.00 -19.88 -0.82
N LYS A 62 8.14 -19.65 -1.82
CA LYS A 62 8.23 -20.29 -3.14
C LYS A 62 9.15 -19.56 -4.13
N LEU A 63 9.23 -18.23 -4.02
CA LEU A 63 9.89 -17.34 -4.98
C LEU A 63 11.06 -16.57 -4.35
N LYS A 64 11.84 -17.19 -3.48
CA LYS A 64 12.87 -16.55 -2.65
C LYS A 64 13.76 -15.56 -3.42
N ALA A 65 14.37 -16.00 -4.52
CA ALA A 65 15.29 -15.21 -5.33
C ALA A 65 14.70 -14.82 -6.70
N ASP A 66 13.40 -15.07 -6.95
CA ASP A 66 12.76 -14.73 -8.23
C ASP A 66 12.30 -13.26 -8.23
N THR A 67 12.58 -12.55 -9.31
CA THR A 67 12.10 -11.19 -9.53
C THR A 67 10.57 -11.08 -9.60
N LYS A 68 9.88 -12.17 -9.94
CA LYS A 68 8.42 -12.23 -9.97
C LYS A 68 7.78 -11.94 -8.60
N TYR A 69 8.48 -12.26 -7.50
CA TYR A 69 7.97 -11.97 -6.15
C TYR A 69 7.63 -10.50 -5.96
N ILE A 70 8.43 -9.59 -6.51
CA ILE A 70 8.21 -8.13 -6.42
C ILE A 70 6.83 -7.76 -6.97
N HIS A 71 6.47 -8.29 -8.15
CA HIS A 71 5.17 -8.02 -8.77
C HIS A 71 4.01 -8.56 -7.94
N PHE A 72 4.14 -9.76 -7.37
CA PHE A 72 3.13 -10.34 -6.48
C PHE A 72 2.96 -9.52 -5.19
N CYS A 73 4.07 -9.14 -4.57
CA CYS A 73 4.05 -8.31 -3.37
C CYS A 73 3.37 -6.96 -3.64
N CYS A 74 3.78 -6.25 -4.68
CA CYS A 74 3.19 -4.95 -5.02
C CYS A 74 1.71 -5.05 -5.40
N SER A 75 1.32 -6.07 -6.18
CA SER A 75 -0.09 -6.27 -6.55
C SER A 75 -0.96 -6.53 -5.33
N SER A 76 -0.49 -7.33 -4.38
CA SER A 76 -1.21 -7.60 -3.13
C SER A 76 -1.37 -6.35 -2.26
N MET A 77 -0.35 -5.48 -2.23
CA MET A 77 -0.40 -4.23 -1.48
C MET A 77 -1.31 -3.19 -2.14
N ILE A 78 -1.34 -3.13 -3.48
CA ILE A 78 -2.30 -2.30 -4.23
C ILE A 78 -3.73 -2.78 -3.97
N LEU A 79 -3.97 -4.10 -3.96
CA LEU A 79 -5.28 -4.66 -3.62
C LEU A 79 -5.71 -4.25 -2.20
N LEU A 80 -4.81 -4.37 -1.22
CA LEU A 80 -5.08 -3.93 0.15
C LEU A 80 -5.41 -2.45 0.22
N TYR A 81 -4.70 -1.61 -0.52
CA TYR A 81 -4.97 -0.19 -0.63
C TYR A 81 -6.36 0.10 -1.18
N ILE A 82 -6.73 -0.49 -2.32
CA ILE A 82 -8.03 -0.31 -2.94
C ILE A 82 -9.15 -0.74 -1.98
N VAL A 83 -9.02 -1.91 -1.35
CA VAL A 83 -10.02 -2.41 -0.38
C VAL A 83 -10.14 -1.45 0.81
N THR A 84 -9.01 -0.93 1.31
CA THR A 84 -9.03 0.04 2.41
C THR A 84 -9.76 1.31 2.02
N LEU A 85 -9.55 1.84 0.82
CA LEU A 85 -10.27 3.02 0.33
C LEU A 85 -11.77 2.78 0.16
N VAL A 86 -12.15 1.65 -0.49
CA VAL A 86 -13.56 1.33 -0.74
C VAL A 86 -14.35 1.10 0.55
N THR A 87 -13.70 0.53 1.57
CA THR A 87 -14.30 0.25 2.87
C THR A 87 -14.08 1.34 3.92
N ALA A 88 -13.43 2.44 3.55
CA ALA A 88 -13.12 3.53 4.46
C ALA A 88 -14.39 4.28 4.91
N THR A 89 -14.42 4.60 6.20
CA THR A 89 -15.46 5.38 6.85
C THR A 89 -14.99 6.80 7.23
N SER A 90 -13.69 7.08 7.06
CA SER A 90 -13.10 8.38 7.36
C SER A 90 -12.08 8.78 6.29
N ALA A 91 -11.89 10.08 6.12
CA ALA A 91 -10.95 10.65 5.15
C ALA A 91 -9.50 10.19 5.39
N ASN A 92 -9.10 10.03 6.65
CA ASN A 92 -7.71 9.71 7.02
C ASN A 92 -7.23 8.31 6.58
N MET A 93 -8.14 7.45 6.11
CA MET A 93 -7.77 6.11 5.65
C MET A 93 -6.87 6.10 4.40
N TYR A 94 -6.83 7.21 3.63
CA TYR A 94 -5.91 7.31 2.49
C TYR A 94 -4.43 7.29 2.92
N ALA A 95 -4.12 7.68 4.15
CA ALA A 95 -2.75 7.76 4.67
C ALA A 95 -1.99 6.43 4.60
N ILE A 96 -2.67 5.30 4.46
CA ILE A 96 -2.05 3.99 4.24
C ILE A 96 -1.24 3.92 2.94
N VAL A 97 -1.47 4.84 2.00
CA VAL A 97 -0.68 4.93 0.77
C VAL A 97 0.80 5.17 1.06
N PHE A 98 1.14 5.92 2.13
CA PHE A 98 2.53 6.27 2.44
C PHE A 98 3.41 5.05 2.78
N PRO A 99 3.04 4.20 3.76
CA PRO A 99 3.83 3.00 4.03
C PRO A 99 3.90 2.06 2.83
N ILE A 100 2.84 1.96 2.01
CA ILE A 100 2.86 1.17 0.78
C ILE A 100 3.83 1.76 -0.24
N ALA A 101 3.85 3.08 -0.42
CA ALA A 101 4.78 3.77 -1.30
C ALA A 101 6.24 3.52 -0.86
N ILE A 102 6.54 3.63 0.44
CA ILE A 102 7.88 3.34 0.99
C ILE A 102 8.29 1.89 0.70
N LEU A 103 7.37 0.93 0.85
CA LEU A 103 7.64 -0.47 0.52
C LEU A 103 8.01 -0.63 -0.97
N VAL A 104 7.21 -0.05 -1.86
CA VAL A 104 7.43 -0.14 -3.31
C VAL A 104 8.77 0.48 -3.72
N MET A 105 9.17 1.59 -3.07
CA MET A 105 10.48 2.21 -3.27
C MET A 105 11.64 1.28 -2.91
N GLY A 106 11.49 0.46 -1.89
CA GLY A 106 12.51 -0.50 -1.46
C GLY A 106 12.90 -1.52 -2.52
N PHE A 107 12.05 -1.72 -3.54
CA PHE A 107 12.35 -2.61 -4.66
C PHE A 107 13.17 -1.98 -5.79
N SER A 108 13.35 -0.65 -5.80
CA SER A 108 14.16 0.09 -6.78
C SER A 108 13.79 -0.15 -8.27
N ASP A 109 12.55 -0.58 -8.54
CA ASP A 109 12.03 -0.73 -9.91
C ASP A 109 11.25 0.52 -10.30
N THR A 110 11.85 1.34 -11.16
CA THR A 110 11.28 2.63 -11.61
C THR A 110 9.93 2.49 -12.32
N LYS A 111 9.70 1.42 -13.10
CA LYS A 111 8.43 1.20 -13.79
C LYS A 111 7.33 0.86 -12.80
N LEU A 112 7.64 0.00 -11.84
CA LEU A 112 6.71 -0.42 -10.81
C LEU A 112 6.32 0.75 -9.89
N ILE A 113 7.30 1.59 -9.55
CA ILE A 113 7.10 2.79 -8.73
C ILE A 113 6.19 3.79 -9.45
N PHE A 114 6.46 4.06 -10.73
CA PHE A 114 5.66 5.00 -11.51
C PHE A 114 4.22 4.52 -11.67
N SER A 115 4.00 3.24 -12.02
CA SER A 115 2.66 2.67 -12.15
C SER A 115 1.93 2.59 -10.80
N GLY A 116 2.62 2.20 -9.73
CA GLY A 116 2.04 2.15 -8.38
C GLY A 116 1.67 3.53 -7.85
N SER A 117 2.51 4.54 -8.08
CA SER A 117 2.22 5.94 -7.71
C SER A 117 1.03 6.51 -8.49
N ALA A 118 0.93 6.22 -9.79
CA ALA A 118 -0.21 6.64 -10.60
C ALA A 118 -1.53 6.03 -10.09
N VAL A 119 -1.55 4.72 -9.79
CA VAL A 119 -2.71 4.05 -9.21
C VAL A 119 -3.07 4.63 -7.84
N ALA A 120 -2.07 4.91 -7.00
CA ALA A 120 -2.28 5.49 -5.69
C ALA A 120 -2.90 6.90 -5.77
N VAL A 121 -2.39 7.77 -6.63
CA VAL A 121 -2.92 9.12 -6.83
C VAL A 121 -4.34 9.07 -7.39
N ILE A 122 -4.58 8.31 -8.45
CA ILE A 122 -5.92 8.18 -9.06
C ILE A 122 -6.91 7.61 -8.03
N GLY A 123 -6.54 6.55 -7.31
CA GLY A 123 -7.36 5.94 -6.28
C GLY A 123 -7.71 6.93 -5.16
N THR A 124 -6.74 7.71 -4.69
CA THR A 124 -6.96 8.75 -3.67
C THR A 124 -7.92 9.82 -4.18
N VAL A 125 -7.72 10.33 -5.39
CA VAL A 125 -8.60 11.37 -5.97
C VAL A 125 -10.03 10.86 -6.10
N VAL A 126 -10.24 9.67 -6.67
CA VAL A 126 -11.57 9.06 -6.81
C VAL A 126 -12.23 8.85 -5.45
N PHE A 127 -11.47 8.39 -4.47
CA PHE A 127 -11.96 8.21 -3.11
C PHE A 127 -12.41 9.52 -2.47
N LEU A 128 -11.58 10.56 -2.56
CA LEU A 128 -11.90 11.89 -1.99
C LEU A 128 -13.12 12.52 -2.64
N ILE A 129 -13.25 12.40 -3.96
CA ILE A 129 -14.46 12.83 -4.69
C ILE A 129 -15.70 12.09 -4.16
N SER A 130 -15.58 10.78 -3.92
CA SER A 130 -16.69 9.99 -3.39
C SER A 130 -17.10 10.40 -1.98
N LEU A 131 -16.16 10.83 -1.15
CA LEU A 131 -16.43 11.35 0.21
C LEU A 131 -17.17 12.69 0.18
N VAL A 132 -16.80 13.59 -0.74
CA VAL A 132 -17.57 14.85 -0.95
C VAL A 132 -18.98 14.55 -1.39
N ALA A 133 -19.15 13.68 -2.38
CA ALA A 133 -20.47 13.32 -2.88
C ALA A 133 -21.38 12.72 -1.79
N ARG A 134 -20.78 12.14 -0.74
CA ARG A 134 -21.49 11.62 0.44
C ARG A 134 -21.65 12.66 1.56
N GLY A 135 -21.11 13.87 1.42
CA GLY A 135 -21.15 14.90 2.45
C GLY A 135 -20.30 14.59 3.70
N LEU A 136 -19.31 13.70 3.60
CA LEU A 136 -18.49 13.24 4.71
C LEU A 136 -17.24 14.10 4.94
N THR A 137 -16.90 15.01 4.02
CA THR A 137 -15.77 15.90 4.13
C THR A 137 -16.00 17.18 3.34
N SER A 138 -15.25 18.25 3.66
CA SER A 138 -15.31 19.53 2.96
C SER A 138 -14.38 19.54 1.72
N VAL A 139 -14.68 20.40 0.75
CA VAL A 139 -13.82 20.58 -0.44
C VAL A 139 -12.42 21.09 -0.06
N THR A 140 -12.34 21.92 0.98
CA THR A 140 -11.06 22.48 1.50
C THR A 140 -10.17 21.39 2.09
N ASP A 141 -10.73 20.44 2.83
CA ASP A 141 -9.97 19.31 3.39
C ASP A 141 -9.40 18.43 2.28
N ILE A 142 -10.17 18.23 1.20
CA ILE A 142 -9.74 17.46 0.03
C ILE A 142 -8.55 18.08 -0.67
N ILE A 143 -8.55 19.40 -0.88
CA ILE A 143 -7.45 20.09 -1.57
C ILE A 143 -6.15 19.89 -0.80
N SER A 144 -6.17 20.00 0.53
CA SER A 144 -5.00 19.77 1.39
C SER A 144 -4.51 18.32 1.32
N GLU A 145 -5.42 17.35 1.29
CA GLU A 145 -5.11 15.93 1.24
C GLU A 145 -4.55 15.50 -0.11
N ILE A 146 -5.10 16.02 -1.23
CA ILE A 146 -4.56 15.79 -2.58
C ILE A 146 -3.16 16.39 -2.68
N LEU A 147 -2.96 17.62 -2.18
CA LEU A 147 -1.65 18.27 -2.19
C LEU A 147 -0.63 17.44 -1.42
N PHE A 148 -1.00 16.93 -0.26
CA PHE A 148 -0.13 16.08 0.56
C PHE A 148 0.21 14.75 -0.13
N ALA A 149 -0.75 14.10 -0.75
CA ALA A 149 -0.54 12.85 -1.51
C ALA A 149 0.39 13.08 -2.71
N VAL A 150 0.15 14.13 -3.49
CA VAL A 150 0.99 14.48 -4.66
C VAL A 150 2.41 14.83 -4.21
N THR A 151 2.57 15.65 -3.17
CA THR A 151 3.89 16.03 -2.63
C THR A 151 4.67 14.80 -2.17
N SER A 152 4.02 13.85 -1.51
CA SER A 152 4.65 12.62 -1.05
C SER A 152 5.10 11.73 -2.21
N CYS A 153 4.29 11.62 -3.27
CA CYS A 153 4.67 10.88 -4.48
C CYS A 153 5.86 11.53 -5.20
N VAL A 154 5.90 12.87 -5.27
CA VAL A 154 7.03 13.60 -5.86
C VAL A 154 8.30 13.42 -5.05
N LEU A 155 8.23 13.55 -3.72
CA LEU A 155 9.36 13.30 -2.82
C LEU A 155 9.88 11.88 -2.97
N ALA A 156 8.99 10.91 -3.05
CA ALA A 156 9.31 9.53 -3.29
C ALA A 156 10.09 9.33 -4.59
N ALA A 157 9.60 9.89 -5.68
CA ALA A 157 10.27 9.82 -6.98
C ALA A 157 11.64 10.49 -6.98
N LEU A 158 11.79 11.63 -6.25
CA LEU A 158 13.08 12.32 -6.11
C LEU A 158 14.09 11.49 -5.31
N VAL A 159 13.69 10.88 -4.19
CA VAL A 159 14.57 10.01 -3.38
C VAL A 159 15.10 8.86 -4.22
N ILE A 160 14.24 8.22 -5.03
CA ILE A 160 14.67 7.12 -5.90
C ILE A 160 15.62 7.60 -6.97
N LYS A 161 15.36 8.75 -7.59
CA LYS A 161 16.25 9.32 -8.59
C LYS A 161 17.64 9.60 -8.00
N LEU A 162 17.69 10.08 -6.75
CA LEU A 162 18.96 10.34 -6.04
C LEU A 162 19.68 9.05 -5.63
N GLN A 163 18.95 7.97 -5.31
CA GLN A 163 19.56 6.67 -4.98
C GLN A 163 20.12 5.94 -6.20
N ASN A 164 19.60 6.24 -7.41
CA ASN A 164 20.04 5.63 -8.67
C ASN A 164 21.05 6.50 -9.45
N ALA A 165 21.39 7.68 -8.95
CA ALA A 165 22.42 8.56 -9.52
C ALA A 165 23.77 8.32 -8.86
#